data_7ff6b469cafd280172ec3758506738e1
#
_entry.id   7ff6b469cafd280172ec3758506738e1
#
_cell.length_a   1.000
_cell.length_b   1.000
_cell.length_c   1.000
_cell.angle_alpha   90.00
_cell.angle_beta   90.00
_cell.angle_gamma   90.00
#
_symmetry.space_group_name_H-M   'P 1'
#
loop_
_entity.id
_entity.type
_entity.pdbx_description
1 polymer ?
#
loop_
_entity_poly.entity_id
_entity_poly.type
_entity_poly.pdbx_seq_one_letter_code
_entity_poly.pdbx_strand_id
1 'polypeptide(L)'
;ENKIGFNEIRTLLRERCLSSLGKEEIDKIAFMDDMNAINTQLARVREFRKLQEEAEDFPISYFFDVRQSVARLRLEGTHLEEDELFDLRRSMGTICDIVAYLNRCDEDEASISQDGWKHEPVYPYPALHELADGVMTYPQILQRIDQILDKFGKIRDTASPELNNIRRELAKTEGSISRTLYSILRSAQSEGLIEKDVTPSMRDGRLVIPIVPTMKRKIKGIVH
;
A
#
# COMPACT_ATOMS: atom_id res chain seq x y z
N GLU A 1 38.87 -1.65 6.25
CA GLU A 1 37.64 -2.39 6.59
C GLU A 1 37.84 -3.92 6.44
N ASN A 2 38.42 -4.41 5.33
CA ASN A 2 38.63 -5.85 5.11
C ASN A 2 39.47 -6.54 6.22
N LYS A 3 40.48 -5.84 6.76
CA LYS A 3 41.41 -6.41 7.76
C LYS A 3 40.76 -6.60 9.15
N ILE A 4 39.66 -5.91 9.44
CA ILE A 4 38.96 -5.96 10.74
C ILE A 4 37.61 -6.70 10.65
N GLY A 5 37.29 -7.32 9.52
CA GLY A 5 36.03 -8.06 9.33
C GLY A 5 34.77 -7.18 9.24
N PHE A 6 34.90 -5.86 9.06
CA PHE A 6 33.76 -4.95 9.03
C PHE A 6 32.81 -5.22 7.85
N ASN A 7 33.32 -5.73 6.74
CA ASN A 7 32.49 -6.09 5.58
C ASN A 7 31.50 -7.23 5.91
N GLU A 8 31.89 -8.16 6.78
CA GLU A 8 31.00 -9.25 7.25
C GLU A 8 29.87 -8.67 8.10
N ILE A 9 30.21 -7.73 9.01
CA ILE A 9 29.20 -7.02 9.81
C ILE A 9 28.24 -6.24 8.93
N ARG A 10 28.75 -5.54 7.90
CA ARG A 10 27.91 -4.81 6.94
C ARG A 10 26.95 -5.75 6.21
N THR A 11 27.42 -6.92 5.78
CA THR A 11 26.57 -7.95 5.15
C THR A 11 25.47 -8.42 6.07
N LEU A 12 25.79 -8.74 7.33
CA LEU A 12 24.78 -9.15 8.32
C LEU A 12 23.74 -8.06 8.59
N LEU A 13 24.15 -6.80 8.65
CA LEU A 13 23.22 -5.67 8.80
C LEU A 13 22.30 -5.53 7.60
N ARG A 14 22.84 -5.66 6.37
CA ARG A 14 22.03 -5.62 5.13
C ARG A 14 20.97 -6.71 5.08
N GLU A 15 21.30 -7.91 5.52
CA GLU A 15 20.36 -9.04 5.57
C GLU A 15 19.19 -8.78 6.53
N ARG A 16 19.41 -7.95 7.55
CA ARG A 16 18.37 -7.57 8.52
C ARG A 16 17.56 -6.35 8.15
N CYS A 17 17.91 -5.66 7.07
CA CYS A 17 17.14 -4.50 6.61
C CYS A 17 15.79 -4.92 6.02
N LEU A 18 14.72 -4.24 6.42
CA LEU A 18 13.35 -4.46 5.95
C LEU A 18 13.11 -3.89 4.55
N SER A 19 13.93 -2.94 4.10
CA SER A 19 13.73 -2.23 2.84
C SER A 19 15.03 -2.06 2.05
N SER A 20 14.92 -1.76 0.76
CA SER A 20 16.05 -1.36 -0.09
C SER A 20 16.70 -0.07 0.42
N LEU A 21 15.90 0.88 0.91
CA LEU A 21 16.37 2.14 1.49
C LEU A 21 17.28 1.90 2.70
N GLY A 22 16.88 0.99 3.61
CA GLY A 22 17.71 0.60 4.74
C GLY A 22 19.05 -0.02 4.31
N LYS A 23 19.06 -0.84 3.24
CA LYS A 23 20.29 -1.40 2.68
C LYS A 23 21.22 -0.32 2.12
N GLU A 24 20.66 0.69 1.46
CA GLU A 24 21.42 1.84 0.96
C GLU A 24 22.08 2.62 2.12
N GLU A 25 21.39 2.77 3.26
CA GLU A 25 21.98 3.44 4.43
C GLU A 25 23.13 2.63 5.03
N ILE A 26 23.02 1.29 5.08
CA ILE A 26 24.12 0.43 5.51
C ILE A 26 25.34 0.58 4.59
N ASP A 27 25.12 0.75 3.28
CA ASP A 27 26.23 0.92 2.32
C ASP A 27 26.96 2.26 2.49
N LYS A 28 26.30 3.28 3.03
CA LYS A 28 26.88 4.59 3.32
C LYS A 28 27.71 4.61 4.60
N ILE A 29 27.65 3.58 5.44
CA ILE A 29 28.42 3.53 6.67
C ILE A 29 29.92 3.55 6.32
N ALA A 30 30.63 4.58 6.81
CA ALA A 30 32.04 4.79 6.59
C ALA A 30 32.74 5.13 7.91
N PHE A 31 34.06 5.11 7.90
CA PHE A 31 34.85 5.58 9.03
C PHE A 31 34.56 7.06 9.31
N MET A 32 34.40 7.39 10.59
CA MET A 32 34.13 8.76 11.05
C MET A 32 35.19 9.13 12.10
N ASP A 33 35.65 10.38 12.07
CA ASP A 33 36.64 10.95 12.99
C ASP A 33 36.11 12.22 13.70
N ASP A 34 34.94 12.74 13.29
CA ASP A 34 34.28 13.82 13.99
C ASP A 34 33.51 13.30 15.22
N MET A 35 33.96 13.75 16.40
CA MET A 35 33.39 13.37 17.68
C MET A 35 31.90 13.72 17.80
N ASN A 36 31.47 14.87 17.29
CA ASN A 36 30.08 15.33 17.36
C ASN A 36 29.18 14.45 16.49
N ALA A 37 29.62 14.18 15.26
CA ALA A 37 28.89 13.30 14.35
C ALA A 37 28.77 11.87 14.89
N ILE A 38 29.84 11.33 15.50
CA ILE A 38 29.82 10.01 16.13
C ILE A 38 28.84 10.00 17.31
N ASN A 39 28.88 11.00 18.19
CA ASN A 39 27.98 11.07 19.35
C ASN A 39 26.53 11.19 18.94
N THR A 40 26.21 11.98 17.88
CA THR A 40 24.86 12.09 17.32
C THR A 40 24.36 10.72 16.83
N GLN A 41 25.16 9.99 16.07
CA GLN A 41 24.76 8.65 15.61
C GLN A 41 24.58 7.67 16.76
N LEU A 42 25.45 7.69 17.75
CA LEU A 42 25.32 6.85 18.95
C LEU A 42 24.09 7.21 19.79
N ALA A 43 23.73 8.50 19.90
CA ALA A 43 22.52 8.94 20.56
C ALA A 43 21.28 8.40 19.87
N ARG A 44 21.18 8.52 18.54
CA ARG A 44 20.09 7.96 17.73
C ARG A 44 19.91 6.45 17.93
N VAL A 45 21.01 5.70 17.93
CA VAL A 45 20.96 4.25 18.18
C VAL A 45 20.51 3.92 19.60
N ARG A 46 20.98 4.66 20.62
CA ARG A 46 20.56 4.46 22.01
C ARG A 46 19.09 4.78 22.21
N GLU A 47 18.61 5.88 21.67
CA GLU A 47 17.19 6.26 21.74
C GLU A 47 16.30 5.27 21.01
N PHE A 48 16.73 4.79 19.84
CA PHE A 48 15.95 3.78 19.11
C PHE A 48 15.89 2.44 19.85
N ARG A 49 16.99 2.03 20.51
CA ARG A 49 16.96 0.86 21.40
C ARG A 49 15.99 1.06 22.56
N LYS A 50 16.08 2.20 23.25
CA LYS A 50 15.17 2.56 24.35
C LYS A 50 13.71 2.52 23.86
N LEU A 51 13.44 3.13 22.73
CA LEU A 51 12.12 3.12 22.09
C LEU A 51 11.62 1.69 21.81
N GLN A 52 12.46 0.80 21.30
CA GLN A 52 12.09 -0.60 21.08
C GLN A 52 11.84 -1.39 22.36
N GLU A 53 12.50 -1.04 23.46
CA GLU A 53 12.35 -1.70 24.77
C GLU A 53 11.11 -1.18 25.52
N GLU A 54 10.77 0.10 25.38
CA GLU A 54 9.73 0.77 26.17
C GLU A 54 8.41 1.01 25.41
N ALA A 55 8.45 1.10 24.08
CA ALA A 55 7.28 1.45 23.27
C ALA A 55 6.70 0.24 22.56
N GLU A 56 5.52 -0.19 22.98
CA GLU A 56 4.77 -1.26 22.29
C GLU A 56 4.09 -0.77 21.00
N ASP A 57 3.92 0.54 20.85
CA ASP A 57 3.08 1.16 19.81
C ASP A 57 3.86 1.99 18.76
N PHE A 58 5.20 1.85 18.68
CA PHE A 58 5.95 2.56 17.65
C PHE A 58 5.58 2.08 16.25
N PRO A 59 5.20 2.97 15.33
CA PRO A 59 4.57 2.59 14.05
C PRO A 59 5.57 2.12 13.00
N ILE A 60 6.20 0.96 13.20
CA ILE A 60 7.04 0.30 12.21
C ILE A 60 6.14 -0.61 11.36
N SER A 61 5.75 -0.16 10.16
CA SER A 61 4.83 -0.93 9.32
C SER A 61 5.38 -1.19 7.94
N TYR A 62 5.28 -0.23 7.04
CA TYR A 62 5.52 -0.44 5.61
C TYR A 62 6.60 0.54 5.10
N PHE A 63 7.63 -0.01 4.46
CA PHE A 63 8.75 0.74 3.90
C PHE A 63 8.99 0.31 2.45
N PHE A 64 8.18 0.83 1.54
CA PHE A 64 8.34 0.57 0.11
C PHE A 64 9.18 1.68 -0.54
N ASP A 65 10.04 1.29 -1.47
CA ASP A 65 10.78 2.26 -2.27
C ASP A 65 9.90 2.78 -3.41
N VAL A 66 9.25 3.89 -3.19
CA VAL A 66 8.35 4.53 -4.15
C VAL A 66 9.02 5.61 -5.00
N ARG A 67 10.34 5.81 -4.86
CA ARG A 67 11.09 6.89 -5.53
C ARG A 67 10.98 6.83 -7.04
N GLN A 68 11.08 5.65 -7.64
CA GLN A 68 10.97 5.48 -9.10
C GLN A 68 9.56 5.77 -9.59
N SER A 69 8.53 5.26 -8.91
CA SER A 69 7.13 5.49 -9.24
C SER A 69 6.78 6.98 -9.16
N VAL A 70 7.20 7.66 -8.09
CA VAL A 70 6.99 9.10 -7.94
C VAL A 70 7.78 9.92 -8.97
N ALA A 71 9.03 9.52 -9.28
CA ALA A 71 9.84 10.23 -10.29
C ALA A 71 9.20 10.16 -11.68
N ARG A 72 8.55 9.03 -12.02
CA ARG A 72 7.84 8.85 -13.29
C ARG A 72 6.65 9.82 -13.45
N LEU A 73 5.99 10.20 -12.36
CA LEU A 73 4.87 11.17 -12.38
C LEU A 73 5.26 12.59 -12.84
N ARG A 74 6.56 12.89 -12.96
CA ARG A 74 7.02 14.16 -13.55
C ARG A 74 6.78 14.25 -15.05
N LEU A 75 6.54 13.11 -15.70
CA LEU A 75 6.25 13.04 -17.12
C LEU A 75 4.75 13.16 -17.33
N GLU A 76 4.33 14.12 -18.15
CA GLU A 76 2.92 14.31 -18.49
C GLU A 76 2.31 13.06 -19.12
N GLY A 77 1.07 12.72 -18.75
CA GLY A 77 0.36 11.54 -19.21
C GLY A 77 0.73 10.23 -18.51
N THR A 78 1.66 10.25 -17.55
CA THR A 78 1.95 9.07 -16.73
C THR A 78 1.03 8.98 -15.51
N HIS A 79 0.84 7.77 -15.01
CA HIS A 79 0.05 7.48 -13.82
C HIS A 79 0.71 6.39 -12.98
N LEU A 80 0.24 6.22 -11.77
CA LEU A 80 0.59 5.08 -10.92
C LEU A 80 -0.42 3.96 -11.14
N GLU A 81 0.08 2.74 -11.16
CA GLU A 81 -0.76 1.55 -11.09
C GLU A 81 -1.38 1.40 -9.69
N GLU A 82 -2.43 0.56 -9.55
CA GLU A 82 -3.09 0.34 -8.26
C GLU A 82 -2.11 -0.02 -7.14
N ASP A 83 -1.21 -0.96 -7.39
CA ASP A 83 -0.25 -1.45 -6.41
C ASP A 83 0.77 -0.36 -6.04
N GLU A 84 1.25 0.42 -7.00
CA GLU A 84 2.18 1.52 -6.78
C GLU A 84 1.54 2.64 -5.94
N LEU A 85 0.27 2.97 -6.22
CA LEU A 85 -0.48 3.97 -5.46
C LEU A 85 -0.74 3.48 -4.03
N PHE A 86 -1.00 2.18 -3.87
CA PHE A 86 -1.19 1.58 -2.56
C PHE A 86 0.10 1.53 -1.73
N ASP A 87 1.22 1.21 -2.36
CA ASP A 87 2.54 1.24 -1.71
C ASP A 87 2.94 2.66 -1.30
N LEU A 88 2.67 3.64 -2.16
CA LEU A 88 2.85 5.06 -1.83
C LEU A 88 2.00 5.46 -0.62
N ARG A 89 0.72 5.11 -0.61
CA ARG A 89 -0.20 5.39 0.51
C ARG A 89 0.34 4.80 1.81
N ARG A 90 0.76 3.52 1.80
CA ARG A 90 1.26 2.82 2.98
C ARG A 90 2.55 3.44 3.50
N SER A 91 3.51 3.70 2.62
CA SER A 91 4.80 4.31 2.98
C SER A 91 4.62 5.72 3.53
N MET A 92 3.80 6.55 2.87
CA MET A 92 3.49 7.90 3.37
C MET A 92 2.76 7.86 4.71
N GLY A 93 1.82 6.93 4.90
CA GLY A 93 1.13 6.73 6.17
C GLY A 93 2.10 6.41 7.30
N THR A 94 2.99 5.44 7.09
CA THR A 94 4.04 5.09 8.07
C THR A 94 4.93 6.29 8.42
N ILE A 95 5.33 7.10 7.42
CA ILE A 95 6.13 8.31 7.68
C ILE A 95 5.33 9.32 8.51
N CYS A 96 4.06 9.57 8.18
CA CYS A 96 3.19 10.47 8.96
C CYS A 96 3.08 10.00 10.42
N ASP A 97 2.88 8.70 10.65
CA ASP A 97 2.72 8.13 11.98
C ASP A 97 4.03 8.22 12.79
N ILE A 98 5.18 7.94 12.16
CA ILE A 98 6.50 8.08 12.78
C ILE A 98 6.77 9.53 13.17
N VAL A 99 6.55 10.48 12.25
CA VAL A 99 6.76 11.91 12.51
C VAL A 99 5.84 12.39 13.63
N ALA A 100 4.56 11.98 13.61
CA ALA A 100 3.62 12.32 14.68
C ALA A 100 4.05 11.72 16.03
N TYR A 101 4.57 10.49 16.03
CA TYR A 101 5.05 9.83 17.23
C TYR A 101 6.26 10.56 17.84
N LEU A 102 7.27 10.87 17.04
CA LEU A 102 8.51 11.51 17.48
C LEU A 102 8.32 12.99 17.87
N ASN A 103 7.24 13.61 17.39
CA ASN A 103 6.87 14.98 17.76
C ASN A 103 5.99 15.06 19.03
N ARG A 104 5.68 13.94 19.66
CA ARG A 104 4.99 13.96 20.96
C ARG A 104 5.95 14.56 22.01
N CYS A 105 5.46 15.56 22.70
CA CYS A 105 6.15 16.15 23.87
C CYS A 105 5.34 15.83 25.13
N ASP A 106 6.00 15.66 26.24
CA ASP A 106 5.36 15.51 27.55
C ASP A 106 4.77 16.86 27.96
N GLU A 107 3.45 17.01 27.78
CA GLU A 107 2.73 18.25 28.13
C GLU A 107 2.78 18.54 29.64
N ASP A 108 3.00 17.53 30.47
CA ASP A 108 3.07 17.67 31.93
C ASP A 108 4.31 18.46 32.42
N GLU A 109 5.39 18.51 31.63
CA GLU A 109 6.56 19.33 31.92
C GLU A 109 6.48 20.74 31.29
N ALA A 110 5.56 20.96 30.35
CA ALA A 110 5.24 22.29 29.80
C ALA A 110 4.39 23.16 30.74
N SER A 111 4.29 22.78 32.05
CA SER A 111 3.61 23.58 33.06
C SER A 111 4.31 24.94 33.18
N ILE A 112 3.54 25.98 32.96
CA ILE A 112 3.94 27.37 33.14
C ILE A 112 4.56 27.49 34.53
N SER A 113 5.87 27.66 34.60
CA SER A 113 6.51 28.06 35.88
C SER A 113 5.88 29.38 36.33
N GLN A 114 5.74 29.56 37.64
CA GLN A 114 5.15 30.76 38.25
C GLN A 114 5.80 32.07 37.77
N ASP A 115 6.95 31.98 37.10
CA ASP A 115 7.74 33.11 36.60
C ASP A 115 7.44 33.50 35.12
N GLY A 116 6.48 32.88 34.47
CA GLY A 116 6.03 33.25 33.11
C GLY A 116 6.97 32.87 31.97
N TRP A 117 7.99 32.06 32.22
CA TRP A 117 8.91 31.58 31.18
C TRP A 117 8.31 30.32 30.54
N LYS A 118 8.21 30.30 29.21
CA LYS A 118 7.86 29.10 28.45
C LYS A 118 9.07 28.16 28.47
N HIS A 119 8.93 27.00 29.10
CA HIS A 119 9.93 25.94 28.93
C HIS A 119 9.89 25.45 27.48
N GLU A 120 11.08 25.18 26.92
CA GLU A 120 11.16 24.50 25.64
C GLU A 120 10.56 23.10 25.79
N PRO A 121 9.81 22.62 24.75
CA PRO A 121 9.20 21.30 24.81
C PRO A 121 10.27 20.21 24.99
N VAL A 122 10.08 19.34 25.95
CA VAL A 122 10.98 18.20 26.21
C VAL A 122 10.47 17.01 25.39
N TYR A 123 11.31 16.53 24.50
CA TYR A 123 11.01 15.34 23.69
C TYR A 123 11.59 14.09 24.35
N PRO A 124 10.81 12.98 24.44
CA PRO A 124 11.31 11.71 25.04
C PRO A 124 12.50 11.13 24.27
N TYR A 125 12.61 11.41 22.98
CA TYR A 125 13.65 10.94 22.06
C TYR A 125 14.22 12.09 21.24
N PRO A 126 15.01 13.01 21.82
CA PRO A 126 15.43 14.23 21.14
C PRO A 126 16.31 14.00 19.92
N ALA A 127 17.21 13.01 19.91
CA ALA A 127 18.04 12.71 18.75
C ALA A 127 17.26 12.06 17.59
N LEU A 128 16.16 11.34 17.87
CA LEU A 128 15.25 10.84 16.86
C LEU A 128 14.27 11.93 16.41
N HIS A 129 13.83 12.81 17.32
CA HIS A 129 13.01 13.96 16.97
C HIS A 129 13.73 14.87 15.97
N GLU A 130 15.04 15.11 16.14
CA GLU A 130 15.86 15.87 15.19
C GLU A 130 15.82 15.28 13.75
N LEU A 131 15.68 13.96 13.62
CA LEU A 131 15.49 13.32 12.29
C LEU A 131 14.12 13.57 11.70
N ALA A 132 13.10 13.75 12.54
CA ALA A 132 11.73 14.05 12.12
C ALA A 132 11.52 15.54 11.86
N ASP A 133 12.39 16.39 12.39
CA ASP A 133 12.32 17.84 12.19
C ASP A 133 12.49 18.19 10.72
N GLY A 134 11.62 19.06 10.21
CA GLY A 134 11.58 19.46 8.81
C GLY A 134 11.01 18.41 7.84
N VAL A 135 10.61 17.23 8.29
CA VAL A 135 9.92 16.24 7.45
C VAL A 135 8.48 16.69 7.20
N MET A 136 8.19 17.01 5.93
CA MET A 136 6.85 17.43 5.54
C MET A 136 5.94 16.22 5.37
N THR A 137 4.78 16.24 6.01
CA THR A 137 3.73 15.23 5.87
C THR A 137 2.56 15.79 5.08
N TYR A 138 1.87 14.92 4.32
CA TYR A 138 0.79 15.31 3.43
C TYR A 138 -0.49 14.50 3.70
N PRO A 139 -1.17 14.70 4.85
CA PRO A 139 -2.36 13.94 5.22
C PRO A 139 -3.51 14.10 4.22
N GLN A 140 -3.59 15.23 3.52
CA GLN A 140 -4.62 15.46 2.50
C GLN A 140 -4.44 14.52 1.29
N ILE A 141 -3.20 14.19 0.91
CA ILE A 141 -2.92 13.24 -0.16
C ILE A 141 -3.36 11.84 0.28
N LEU A 142 -3.05 11.45 1.52
CA LEU A 142 -3.49 10.17 2.08
C LEU A 142 -5.02 10.06 2.06
N GLN A 143 -5.73 11.09 2.51
CA GLN A 143 -7.20 11.10 2.48
C GLN A 143 -7.75 10.97 1.06
N ARG A 144 -7.15 11.62 0.07
CA ARG A 144 -7.55 11.48 -1.34
C ARG A 144 -7.31 10.08 -1.88
N ILE A 145 -6.18 9.47 -1.55
CA ILE A 145 -5.90 8.09 -1.94
C ILE A 145 -6.90 7.14 -1.28
N ASP A 146 -7.25 7.34 0.00
CA ASP A 146 -8.22 6.53 0.73
C ASP A 146 -9.66 6.67 0.20
N GLN A 147 -9.98 7.75 -0.52
CA GLN A 147 -11.24 7.88 -1.27
C GLN A 147 -11.24 7.04 -2.56
N ILE A 148 -10.07 6.81 -3.14
CA ILE A 148 -9.88 6.06 -4.40
C ILE A 148 -9.70 4.58 -4.14
N LEU A 149 -8.81 4.22 -3.20
CA LEU A 149 -8.48 2.83 -2.87
C LEU A 149 -9.23 2.32 -1.64
N ASP A 150 -9.51 1.05 -1.63
CA ASP A 150 -9.96 0.34 -0.44
C ASP A 150 -8.77 -0.14 0.42
N LYS A 151 -9.07 -0.81 1.54
CA LYS A 151 -8.06 -1.36 2.47
C LYS A 151 -7.19 -2.47 1.86
N PHE A 152 -7.55 -2.99 0.71
CA PHE A 152 -6.80 -4.02 -0.02
C PHE A 152 -6.04 -3.43 -1.23
N GLY A 153 -6.09 -2.12 -1.42
CA GLY A 153 -5.44 -1.44 -2.53
C GLY A 153 -6.22 -1.51 -3.85
N LYS A 154 -7.52 -1.85 -3.82
CA LYS A 154 -8.36 -1.90 -5.02
C LYS A 154 -9.15 -0.61 -5.19
N ILE A 155 -9.32 -0.18 -6.44
CA ILE A 155 -10.09 1.02 -6.77
C ILE A 155 -11.55 0.81 -6.39
N ARG A 156 -12.05 1.68 -5.51
CA ARG A 156 -13.44 1.69 -5.05
C ARG A 156 -14.39 1.99 -6.19
N ASP A 157 -15.60 1.43 -6.13
CA ASP A 157 -16.66 1.77 -7.09
C ASP A 157 -17.02 3.27 -7.03
N THR A 158 -16.85 3.87 -5.86
CA THR A 158 -17.12 5.28 -5.60
C THR A 158 -15.95 6.22 -5.92
N ALA A 159 -14.85 5.72 -6.49
CA ALA A 159 -13.67 6.52 -6.82
C ALA A 159 -14.00 7.64 -7.83
N SER A 160 -14.91 7.40 -8.78
CA SER A 160 -15.53 8.44 -9.59
C SER A 160 -16.99 8.10 -9.92
N PRO A 161 -17.85 9.11 -10.17
CA PRO A 161 -19.25 8.88 -10.60
C PRO A 161 -19.34 8.08 -11.91
N GLU A 162 -18.43 8.35 -12.86
CA GLU A 162 -18.37 7.66 -14.14
C GLU A 162 -18.04 6.17 -13.95
N LEU A 163 -17.03 5.85 -13.16
CA LEU A 163 -16.65 4.47 -12.86
C LEU A 163 -17.79 3.70 -12.21
N ASN A 164 -18.47 4.32 -11.24
CA ASN A 164 -19.64 3.72 -10.60
C ASN A 164 -20.75 3.40 -11.62
N ASN A 165 -21.06 4.35 -12.51
CA ASN A 165 -22.06 4.15 -13.55
C ASN A 165 -21.65 3.03 -14.51
N ILE A 166 -20.41 3.03 -15.00
CA ILE A 166 -19.89 1.99 -15.90
C ILE A 166 -19.96 0.61 -15.24
N ARG A 167 -19.51 0.47 -13.99
CA ARG A 167 -19.57 -0.82 -13.27
C ARG A 167 -21.01 -1.28 -13.03
N ARG A 168 -21.93 -0.37 -12.74
CA ARG A 168 -23.37 -0.70 -12.60
C ARG A 168 -23.99 -1.15 -13.92
N GLU A 169 -23.68 -0.48 -15.01
CA GLU A 169 -24.17 -0.86 -16.35
C GLU A 169 -23.59 -2.22 -16.78
N LEU A 170 -22.30 -2.45 -16.50
CA LEU A 170 -21.65 -3.72 -16.77
C LEU A 170 -22.34 -4.86 -16.02
N ALA A 171 -22.52 -4.72 -14.71
CA ALA A 171 -23.19 -5.73 -13.88
C ALA A 171 -24.63 -5.98 -14.31
N LYS A 172 -25.37 -4.90 -14.71
CA LYS A 172 -26.74 -5.02 -15.25
C LYS A 172 -26.73 -5.81 -16.56
N THR A 173 -25.77 -5.51 -17.45
CA THR A 173 -25.66 -6.16 -18.75
C THR A 173 -25.30 -7.64 -18.60
N GLU A 174 -24.31 -7.95 -17.76
CA GLU A 174 -23.92 -9.34 -17.42
C GLU A 174 -25.10 -10.12 -16.82
N GLY A 175 -25.83 -9.49 -15.89
CA GLY A 175 -27.04 -10.09 -15.32
C GLY A 175 -28.17 -10.30 -16.33
N SER A 176 -28.29 -9.45 -17.37
CA SER A 176 -29.26 -9.61 -18.44
C SER A 176 -28.88 -10.74 -19.40
N ILE A 177 -27.58 -10.83 -19.73
CA ILE A 177 -27.01 -11.91 -20.55
C ILE A 177 -27.26 -13.26 -19.88
N SER A 178 -26.92 -13.35 -18.60
CA SER A 178 -27.13 -14.57 -17.81
C SER A 178 -28.60 -15.00 -17.81
N ARG A 179 -29.51 -14.07 -17.54
CA ARG A 179 -30.98 -14.34 -17.54
C ARG A 179 -31.46 -14.83 -18.89
N THR A 180 -31.03 -14.16 -19.98
CA THR A 180 -31.39 -14.56 -21.34
C THR A 180 -30.86 -15.95 -21.67
N LEU A 181 -29.60 -16.27 -21.31
CA LEU A 181 -29.01 -17.58 -21.52
C LEU A 181 -29.75 -18.66 -20.76
N TYR A 182 -30.09 -18.45 -19.49
CA TYR A 182 -30.89 -19.40 -18.70
C TYR A 182 -32.30 -19.56 -19.22
N SER A 183 -32.92 -18.52 -19.84
CA SER A 183 -34.20 -18.63 -20.50
C SER A 183 -34.10 -19.51 -21.75
N ILE A 184 -33.08 -19.31 -22.57
CA ILE A 184 -32.81 -20.14 -23.75
C ILE A 184 -32.56 -21.60 -23.37
N LEU A 185 -31.73 -21.80 -22.32
CA LEU A 185 -31.45 -23.14 -21.81
C LEU A 185 -32.73 -23.86 -21.37
N ARG A 186 -33.59 -23.21 -20.58
CA ARG A 186 -34.85 -23.78 -20.12
C ARG A 186 -35.80 -24.11 -21.27
N SER A 187 -35.89 -23.25 -22.26
CA SER A 187 -36.69 -23.50 -23.46
C SER A 187 -36.16 -24.73 -24.21
N ALA A 188 -34.85 -24.81 -24.44
CA ALA A 188 -34.21 -25.92 -25.11
C ALA A 188 -34.33 -27.25 -24.33
N GLN A 189 -34.29 -27.21 -23.01
CA GLN A 189 -34.55 -28.35 -22.14
C GLN A 189 -35.99 -28.82 -22.19
N SER A 190 -36.96 -27.89 -22.22
CA SER A 190 -38.38 -28.20 -22.35
C SER A 190 -38.74 -28.82 -23.68
N GLU A 191 -38.02 -28.41 -24.73
CA GLU A 191 -38.17 -28.96 -26.09
C GLU A 191 -37.41 -30.28 -26.33
N GLY A 192 -36.68 -30.76 -25.29
CA GLY A 192 -35.86 -31.98 -25.38
C GLY A 192 -34.61 -31.86 -26.26
N LEU A 193 -34.17 -30.65 -26.54
CA LEU A 193 -32.97 -30.36 -27.36
C LEU A 193 -31.68 -30.46 -26.56
N ILE A 194 -31.76 -30.27 -25.24
CA ILE A 194 -30.66 -30.33 -24.27
C ILE A 194 -31.11 -31.15 -23.06
N GLU A 195 -30.22 -31.91 -22.46
CA GLU A 195 -30.51 -32.70 -21.27
C GLU A 195 -30.78 -31.76 -20.05
N LYS A 196 -31.60 -32.25 -19.11
CA LYS A 196 -32.08 -31.43 -17.99
C LYS A 196 -31.01 -31.07 -16.95
N ASP A 197 -29.94 -31.81 -16.93
CA ASP A 197 -28.80 -31.65 -16.03
C ASP A 197 -27.70 -30.73 -16.56
N VAL A 198 -27.83 -30.32 -17.83
CA VAL A 198 -26.88 -29.38 -18.45
C VAL A 198 -27.00 -27.98 -17.85
N THR A 199 -25.86 -27.44 -17.46
CA THR A 199 -25.71 -26.05 -16.97
C THR A 199 -24.79 -25.23 -17.85
N PRO A 200 -24.96 -23.91 -17.93
CA PRO A 200 -24.03 -23.05 -18.64
C PRO A 200 -22.63 -23.12 -18.04
N SER A 201 -21.62 -23.04 -18.88
CA SER A 201 -20.22 -22.99 -18.47
C SER A 201 -19.54 -21.75 -19.07
N MET A 202 -18.39 -21.37 -18.49
CA MET A 202 -17.58 -20.27 -19.01
C MET A 202 -16.50 -20.83 -19.93
N ARG A 203 -16.42 -20.31 -21.17
CA ARG A 203 -15.36 -20.64 -22.12
C ARG A 203 -14.85 -19.36 -22.77
N ASP A 204 -13.55 -19.10 -22.69
CA ASP A 204 -12.90 -17.92 -23.22
C ASP A 204 -13.62 -16.59 -22.85
N GLY A 205 -14.03 -16.47 -21.58
CA GLY A 205 -14.74 -15.30 -21.06
C GLY A 205 -16.19 -15.17 -21.50
N ARG A 206 -16.77 -16.20 -22.15
CA ARG A 206 -18.15 -16.23 -22.62
C ARG A 206 -18.95 -17.34 -21.97
N LEU A 207 -20.19 -17.02 -21.62
CA LEU A 207 -21.13 -18.06 -21.18
C LEU A 207 -21.58 -18.89 -22.37
N VAL A 208 -21.40 -20.18 -22.28
CA VAL A 208 -21.73 -21.15 -23.32
C VAL A 208 -22.62 -22.26 -22.77
N ILE A 209 -23.46 -22.84 -23.66
CA ILE A 209 -24.27 -24.02 -23.35
C ILE A 209 -23.74 -25.18 -24.21
N PRO A 210 -23.39 -26.33 -23.61
CA PRO A 210 -23.02 -27.51 -24.39
C PRO A 210 -24.24 -28.06 -25.15
N ILE A 211 -24.08 -28.34 -26.46
CA ILE A 211 -25.14 -28.82 -27.30
C ILE A 211 -24.69 -30.07 -28.06
N VAL A 212 -25.56 -31.04 -28.15
CA VAL A 212 -25.33 -32.25 -28.96
C VAL A 212 -25.18 -31.85 -30.45
N PRO A 213 -24.17 -32.32 -31.19
CA PRO A 213 -23.91 -31.93 -32.58
C PRO A 213 -25.08 -31.98 -33.50
N THR A 214 -25.97 -32.96 -33.34
CA THR A 214 -27.18 -33.17 -34.14
C THR A 214 -28.25 -32.07 -33.96
N MET A 215 -28.22 -31.38 -32.81
CA MET A 215 -29.20 -30.34 -32.46
C MET A 215 -28.72 -28.91 -32.80
N LYS A 216 -27.50 -28.77 -33.31
CA LYS A 216 -26.81 -27.53 -33.61
C LYS A 216 -27.60 -26.51 -34.46
N ARG A 217 -28.47 -26.99 -35.37
CA ARG A 217 -29.27 -26.14 -36.23
C ARG A 217 -30.59 -25.68 -35.61
N LYS A 218 -30.99 -26.25 -34.47
CA LYS A 218 -32.28 -25.96 -33.83
C LYS A 218 -32.22 -24.85 -32.83
N ILE A 219 -31.03 -24.53 -32.33
CA ILE A 219 -30.80 -23.47 -31.34
C ILE A 219 -30.04 -22.34 -32.04
N LYS A 220 -30.56 -21.11 -31.95
CA LYS A 220 -29.91 -19.94 -32.53
C LYS A 220 -28.69 -19.55 -31.62
N GLY A 221 -27.51 -19.50 -32.24
CA GLY A 221 -26.30 -19.12 -31.55
C GLY A 221 -25.05 -19.28 -32.41
N ILE A 222 -23.92 -18.84 -31.85
CA ILE A 222 -22.60 -19.03 -32.47
C ILE A 222 -22.00 -20.27 -31.86
N VAL A 223 -21.43 -21.13 -32.67
CA VAL A 223 -20.78 -22.36 -32.22
C VAL A 223 -19.30 -22.06 -32.01
N HIS A 224 -18.81 -22.41 -30.86
CA HIS A 224 -17.41 -22.33 -30.46
C HIS A 224 -16.75 -23.69 -30.29
#